data_e38989d6e088605e54a38b9b9ff920f9
#
_entry.id   e38989d6e088605e54a38b9b9ff920f9
#
_cell.length_a   1.000
_cell.length_b   1.000
_cell.length_c   1.000
_cell.angle_alpha   90.00
_cell.angle_beta   90.00
_cell.angle_gamma   90.00
#
_symmetry.space_group_name_H-M   'P 1'
#
loop_
_entity.id
_entity.type
_entity.pdbx_description
1 polymer ?
#
loop_
_entity_poly.entity_id
_entity_poly.type
_entity_poly.pdbx_seq_one_letter_code
_entity_poly.pdbx_strand_id
1 'polypeptide(L)'
;FAMEKGKRLAIIGKNGKGKSTLLNYIAGELSQQKGEVNYHPSTTFAHFGQTNIERLNVKSTIVDEIASVSKDIGIPQARNIAGRMMFSGDLGDKKVEVLSGGEKSRVMLGKIIATPANLLFLDEPTNHLDMQSIDALADAIDAFEGSLIMVTHSEMLLRRLADALIIFHKGGAEYFEGTYDEFLEKIGWEEEGGAPKKKKPKINHKERKKLRKAVTQERNELRKPYTKEIKFCEEKIEEVEAELEAKNAELEKASNLGDNSAIMELSREVGLVQQEVDALFERLEVATEKDDEIVAEYELKLDEIDA
;
A
#
# COMPACT_ATOMS: atom_id res chain seq x y z
N PHE A 1 11.05 -19.74 -20.12
CA PHE A 1 9.63 -19.37 -20.06
C PHE A 1 9.37 -18.11 -20.90
N ALA A 2 8.12 -17.89 -21.29
CA ALA A 2 7.67 -16.66 -21.90
C ALA A 2 6.60 -16.02 -20.98
N MET A 3 6.62 -14.69 -20.88
CA MET A 3 5.70 -13.94 -20.03
C MET A 3 4.80 -13.04 -20.89
N GLU A 4 3.51 -13.23 -20.79
CA GLU A 4 2.51 -12.44 -21.51
C GLU A 4 2.23 -11.12 -20.78
N LYS A 5 1.67 -10.15 -21.51
CA LYS A 5 1.25 -8.86 -20.93
C LYS A 5 0.22 -9.07 -19.82
N GLY A 6 0.41 -8.38 -18.70
CA GLY A 6 -0.46 -8.44 -17.53
C GLY A 6 -0.23 -9.65 -16.61
N LYS A 7 0.70 -10.55 -16.95
CA LYS A 7 1.10 -11.67 -16.07
C LYS A 7 1.89 -11.18 -14.87
N ARG A 8 1.70 -11.82 -13.74
CA ARG A 8 2.35 -11.54 -12.45
C ARG A 8 3.13 -12.76 -12.00
N LEU A 9 4.45 -12.68 -12.12
CA LEU A 9 5.38 -13.77 -11.82
C LEU A 9 6.05 -13.55 -10.48
N ALA A 10 5.97 -14.51 -9.57
CA ALA A 10 6.71 -14.46 -8.32
C ALA A 10 7.87 -15.45 -8.32
N ILE A 11 9.02 -15.01 -7.82
CA ILE A 11 10.22 -15.83 -7.65
C ILE A 11 10.33 -16.19 -6.17
N ILE A 12 10.19 -17.48 -5.85
CA ILE A 12 10.13 -17.99 -4.48
C ILE A 12 11.23 -19.02 -4.21
N GLY A 13 11.56 -19.23 -2.95
CA GLY A 13 12.59 -20.19 -2.52
C GLY A 13 13.38 -19.72 -1.31
N LYS A 14 14.22 -20.59 -0.74
CA LYS A 14 15.04 -20.29 0.45
C LYS A 14 16.01 -19.14 0.17
N ASN A 15 16.39 -18.41 1.24
CA ASN A 15 17.36 -17.32 1.13
C ASN A 15 18.73 -17.80 0.62
N GLY A 16 19.43 -16.93 -0.10
CA GLY A 16 20.74 -17.25 -0.66
C GLY A 16 20.75 -18.18 -1.89
N LYS A 17 19.58 -18.50 -2.46
CA LYS A 17 19.48 -19.39 -3.64
C LYS A 17 19.58 -18.67 -4.99
N GLY A 18 19.74 -17.35 -5.02
CA GLY A 18 19.91 -16.59 -6.23
C GLY A 18 18.64 -15.96 -6.81
N LYS A 19 17.56 -15.82 -6.01
CA LYS A 19 16.30 -15.19 -6.45
C LYS A 19 16.51 -13.76 -6.96
N SER A 20 17.10 -12.90 -6.13
CA SER A 20 17.42 -11.51 -6.49
C SER A 20 18.43 -11.43 -7.63
N THR A 21 19.37 -12.39 -7.71
CA THR A 21 20.31 -12.49 -8.82
C THR A 21 19.58 -12.76 -10.13
N LEU A 22 18.62 -13.69 -10.13
CA LEU A 22 17.80 -13.96 -11.32
C LEU A 22 16.98 -12.74 -11.71
N LEU A 23 16.34 -12.07 -10.74
CA LEU A 23 15.58 -10.84 -10.98
C LEU A 23 16.46 -9.78 -11.66
N ASN A 24 17.65 -9.54 -11.11
CA ASN A 24 18.60 -8.56 -11.63
C ASN A 24 19.16 -8.94 -13.03
N TYR A 25 19.30 -10.23 -13.32
CA TYR A 25 19.63 -10.70 -14.69
C TYR A 25 18.47 -10.40 -15.65
N ILE A 26 17.23 -10.68 -15.24
CA ILE A 26 16.08 -10.39 -16.07
C ILE A 26 15.92 -8.87 -16.23
N ALA A 27 16.17 -8.06 -15.21
CA ALA A 27 16.12 -6.60 -15.29
C ALA A 27 17.28 -5.96 -16.08
N GLY A 28 18.29 -6.76 -16.49
CA GLY A 28 19.46 -6.25 -17.22
C GLY A 28 20.50 -5.53 -16.34
N GLU A 29 20.35 -5.58 -15.01
CA GLU A 29 21.28 -4.99 -14.06
C GLU A 29 22.58 -5.82 -13.90
N LEU A 30 22.51 -7.11 -14.22
CA LEU A 30 23.64 -8.02 -14.21
C LEU A 30 23.84 -8.65 -15.58
N SER A 31 25.10 -8.80 -16.00
CA SER A 31 25.46 -9.47 -17.24
C SER A 31 25.25 -10.99 -17.13
N GLN A 32 24.57 -11.57 -18.10
CA GLN A 32 24.26 -12.99 -18.16
C GLN A 32 25.51 -13.81 -18.48
N GLN A 33 25.67 -14.92 -17.79
CA GLN A 33 26.73 -15.89 -18.13
C GLN A 33 26.28 -16.93 -19.16
N LYS A 34 24.99 -17.29 -19.13
CA LYS A 34 24.35 -18.25 -20.05
C LYS A 34 22.89 -17.90 -20.23
N GLY A 35 22.31 -18.24 -21.37
CA GLY A 35 20.91 -17.99 -21.71
C GLY A 35 20.72 -16.60 -22.34
N GLU A 36 19.47 -16.28 -22.66
CA GLU A 36 19.08 -15.02 -23.29
C GLU A 36 17.81 -14.48 -22.62
N VAL A 37 17.74 -13.16 -22.48
CA VAL A 37 16.51 -12.46 -22.09
C VAL A 37 16.13 -11.55 -23.26
N ASN A 38 14.98 -11.83 -23.85
CA ASN A 38 14.45 -11.06 -24.97
C ASN A 38 13.21 -10.28 -24.54
N TYR A 39 13.22 -8.98 -24.78
CA TYR A 39 12.08 -8.10 -24.53
C TYR A 39 11.40 -7.69 -25.81
N HIS A 40 10.09 -7.52 -25.73
CA HIS A 40 9.38 -6.86 -26.81
C HIS A 40 9.87 -5.40 -26.94
N PRO A 41 10.02 -4.83 -28.16
CA PRO A 41 10.55 -3.47 -28.34
C PRO A 41 9.78 -2.36 -27.60
N SER A 42 8.50 -2.57 -27.30
CA SER A 42 7.66 -1.64 -26.53
C SER A 42 7.73 -1.86 -25.01
N THR A 43 8.57 -2.77 -24.52
CA THR A 43 8.69 -3.01 -23.08
C THR A 43 9.45 -1.86 -22.44
N THR A 44 8.80 -1.23 -21.47
CA THR A 44 9.39 -0.26 -20.56
C THR A 44 9.27 -0.80 -19.15
N PHE A 45 10.33 -0.73 -18.37
CA PHE A 45 10.33 -1.31 -17.04
C PHE A 45 10.78 -0.33 -15.95
N ALA A 46 10.29 -0.57 -14.74
CA ALA A 46 10.76 0.06 -13.52
C ALA A 46 11.23 -1.03 -12.54
N HIS A 47 12.33 -0.78 -11.87
CA HIS A 47 12.95 -1.71 -10.94
C HIS A 47 13.00 -1.14 -9.53
N PHE A 48 12.49 -1.89 -8.56
CA PHE A 48 12.57 -1.63 -7.14
C PHE A 48 13.41 -2.71 -6.46
N GLY A 49 14.60 -2.33 -6.01
CA GLY A 49 15.48 -3.15 -5.18
C GLY A 49 15.84 -2.43 -3.89
N GLN A 50 16.36 -3.14 -2.91
CA GLN A 50 16.76 -2.59 -1.60
C GLN A 50 17.69 -1.37 -1.70
N THR A 51 18.53 -1.29 -2.73
CA THR A 51 19.48 -0.19 -2.96
C THR A 51 18.83 1.09 -3.48
N ASN A 52 17.56 1.07 -3.87
CA ASN A 52 16.93 2.23 -4.49
C ASN A 52 16.44 3.28 -3.48
N ILE A 53 16.26 2.92 -2.21
CA ILE A 53 15.89 3.88 -1.15
C ILE A 53 16.97 4.95 -0.98
N GLU A 54 18.24 4.61 -1.17
CA GLU A 54 19.37 5.56 -1.10
C GLU A 54 19.37 6.56 -2.27
N ARG A 55 18.61 6.31 -3.32
CA ARG A 55 18.49 7.19 -4.50
C ARG A 55 17.43 8.29 -4.35
N LEU A 56 16.73 8.36 -3.21
CA LEU A 56 15.78 9.45 -2.94
C LEU A 56 16.54 10.76 -2.70
N ASN A 57 16.06 11.84 -3.30
CA ASN A 57 16.59 13.18 -3.01
C ASN A 57 16.05 13.65 -1.65
N VAL A 58 16.88 13.57 -0.63
CA VAL A 58 16.51 13.89 0.75
C VAL A 58 16.03 15.33 0.96
N LYS A 59 16.39 16.26 0.05
CA LYS A 59 16.00 17.69 0.12
C LYS A 59 14.66 17.99 -0.52
N SER A 60 14.15 17.08 -1.37
CA SER A 60 12.85 17.22 -2.01
C SER A 60 11.70 16.93 -1.05
N THR A 61 10.52 17.48 -1.34
CA THR A 61 9.28 17.01 -0.71
C THR A 61 8.87 15.65 -1.29
N ILE A 62 7.96 14.94 -0.62
CA ILE A 62 7.43 13.67 -1.11
C ILE A 62 6.78 13.86 -2.49
N VAL A 63 5.97 14.90 -2.64
CA VAL A 63 5.28 15.21 -3.89
C VAL A 63 6.26 15.53 -5.01
N ASP A 64 7.27 16.38 -4.72
CA ASP A 64 8.29 16.73 -5.71
C ASP A 64 9.11 15.49 -6.13
N GLU A 65 9.43 14.62 -5.17
CA GLU A 65 10.17 13.39 -5.43
C GLU A 65 9.40 12.44 -6.33
N ILE A 66 8.09 12.30 -6.13
CA ILE A 66 7.22 11.52 -7.02
C ILE A 66 7.08 12.20 -8.39
N ALA A 67 6.86 13.51 -8.43
CA ALA A 67 6.75 14.27 -9.67
C ALA A 67 8.03 14.24 -10.51
N SER A 68 9.20 14.10 -9.88
CA SER A 68 10.51 14.08 -10.56
C SER A 68 10.71 12.90 -11.52
N VAL A 69 9.86 11.88 -11.44
CA VAL A 69 9.98 10.63 -12.21
C VAL A 69 9.73 10.86 -13.71
N SER A 70 8.77 11.71 -14.05
CA SER A 70 8.45 12.04 -15.44
C SER A 70 7.95 13.48 -15.55
N LYS A 71 8.33 14.16 -16.63
CA LYS A 71 7.81 15.51 -16.93
C LYS A 71 6.30 15.55 -17.21
N ASP A 72 5.73 14.38 -17.52
CA ASP A 72 4.30 14.23 -17.79
C ASP A 72 3.46 14.15 -16.51
N ILE A 73 4.12 13.99 -15.35
CA ILE A 73 3.44 13.90 -14.04
C ILE A 73 3.35 15.30 -13.43
N GLY A 74 2.14 15.86 -13.47
CA GLY A 74 1.83 17.11 -12.77
C GLY A 74 1.73 16.95 -11.25
N ILE A 75 1.88 18.07 -10.52
CA ILE A 75 1.74 18.09 -9.05
C ILE A 75 0.43 17.46 -8.55
N PRO A 76 -0.75 17.71 -9.17
CA PRO A 76 -2.00 17.08 -8.72
C PRO A 76 -1.96 15.55 -8.82
N GLN A 77 -1.35 15.01 -9.87
CA GLN A 77 -1.20 13.57 -10.05
C GLN A 77 -0.20 12.98 -9.04
N ALA A 78 0.92 13.67 -8.81
CA ALA A 78 1.90 13.26 -7.79
C ALA A 78 1.29 13.27 -6.38
N ARG A 79 0.45 14.25 -6.03
CA ARG A 79 -0.30 14.27 -4.77
C ARG A 79 -1.28 13.10 -4.65
N ASN A 80 -1.98 12.75 -5.73
CA ASN A 80 -2.87 11.58 -5.72
C ASN A 80 -2.10 10.28 -5.46
N ILE A 81 -0.92 10.12 -6.10
CA ILE A 81 -0.04 8.97 -5.88
C ILE A 81 0.49 8.99 -4.43
N ALA A 82 0.94 10.15 -3.92
CA ALA A 82 1.37 10.30 -2.53
C ALA A 82 0.25 9.91 -1.55
N GLY A 83 -0.99 10.35 -1.80
CA GLY A 83 -2.15 9.97 -0.99
C GLY A 83 -2.41 8.47 -0.95
N ARG A 84 -2.25 7.76 -2.08
CA ARG A 84 -2.32 6.28 -2.13
C ARG A 84 -1.20 5.62 -1.31
N MET A 85 -0.07 6.30 -1.13
CA MET A 85 1.05 5.87 -0.30
C MET A 85 0.94 6.38 1.14
N MET A 86 -0.27 6.79 1.58
CA MET A 86 -0.58 7.29 2.92
C MET A 86 0.09 8.64 3.26
N PHE A 87 0.36 9.48 2.27
CA PHE A 87 0.84 10.85 2.44
C PHE A 87 -0.21 11.84 1.93
N SER A 88 -1.36 11.87 2.59
CA SER A 88 -2.47 12.78 2.23
C SER A 88 -2.23 14.19 2.76
N GLY A 89 -2.84 15.18 2.11
CA GLY A 89 -2.79 16.58 2.54
C GLY A 89 -1.35 17.10 2.67
N ASP A 90 -1.05 17.77 3.77
CA ASP A 90 0.25 18.38 4.07
C ASP A 90 1.38 17.36 4.31
N LEU A 91 1.03 16.09 4.56
CA LEU A 91 2.04 15.04 4.66
C LEU A 91 2.85 14.89 3.37
N GLY A 92 2.25 15.18 2.20
CA GLY A 92 2.92 15.17 0.92
C GLY A 92 4.03 16.24 0.78
N ASP A 93 3.97 17.30 1.56
CA ASP A 93 4.93 18.40 1.54
C ASP A 93 6.10 18.20 2.53
N LYS A 94 6.07 17.12 3.32
CA LYS A 94 7.22 16.74 4.18
C LYS A 94 8.44 16.43 3.33
N LYS A 95 9.61 16.85 3.81
CA LYS A 95 10.88 16.53 3.17
C LYS A 95 11.26 15.08 3.40
N VAL A 96 11.86 14.45 2.40
CA VAL A 96 12.33 13.06 2.46
C VAL A 96 13.35 12.82 3.58
N GLU A 97 14.13 13.84 3.97
CA GLU A 97 15.14 13.75 5.03
C GLU A 97 14.55 13.39 6.40
N VAL A 98 13.33 13.85 6.70
CA VAL A 98 12.69 13.63 8.01
C VAL A 98 11.90 12.32 8.10
N LEU A 99 11.84 11.56 7.00
CA LEU A 99 11.06 10.34 6.92
C LEU A 99 11.79 9.14 7.54
N SER A 100 11.01 8.27 8.18
CA SER A 100 11.47 6.95 8.63
C SER A 100 11.84 6.04 7.44
N GLY A 101 12.49 4.91 7.70
CA GLY A 101 12.82 3.93 6.66
C GLY A 101 11.58 3.40 5.91
N GLY A 102 10.50 3.08 6.64
CA GLY A 102 9.24 2.63 6.05
C GLY A 102 8.56 3.71 5.21
N GLU A 103 8.55 4.97 5.68
CA GLU A 103 8.04 6.10 4.90
C GLU A 103 8.82 6.32 3.61
N LYS A 104 10.17 6.24 3.66
CA LYS A 104 11.02 6.32 2.46
C LYS A 104 10.72 5.19 1.48
N SER A 105 10.47 3.99 1.96
CA SER A 105 10.05 2.86 1.12
C SER A 105 8.73 3.15 0.41
N ARG A 106 7.74 3.72 1.10
CA ARG A 106 6.46 4.13 0.51
C ARG A 106 6.62 5.24 -0.54
N VAL A 107 7.48 6.23 -0.30
CA VAL A 107 7.80 7.26 -1.31
C VAL A 107 8.41 6.62 -2.55
N MET A 108 9.32 5.67 -2.37
CA MET A 108 9.93 4.95 -3.48
C MET A 108 8.92 4.14 -4.27
N LEU A 109 7.98 3.48 -3.60
CA LEU A 109 6.86 2.79 -4.26
C LEU A 109 5.99 3.77 -5.06
N GLY A 110 5.68 4.94 -4.50
CA GLY A 110 5.00 6.01 -5.22
C GLY A 110 5.74 6.43 -6.50
N LYS A 111 7.07 6.54 -6.45
CA LYS A 111 7.90 6.81 -7.65
C LYS A 111 7.79 5.71 -8.69
N ILE A 112 7.80 4.46 -8.28
CA ILE A 112 7.71 3.33 -9.21
C ILE A 112 6.36 3.31 -9.92
N ILE A 113 5.27 3.51 -9.17
CA ILE A 113 3.92 3.60 -9.74
C ILE A 113 3.78 4.81 -10.67
N ALA A 114 4.45 5.90 -10.34
CA ALA A 114 4.53 7.09 -11.19
C ALA A 114 5.34 6.86 -12.47
N THR A 115 6.27 5.89 -12.47
CA THR A 115 7.12 5.61 -13.64
C THR A 115 6.27 5.04 -14.77
N PRO A 116 6.32 5.60 -16.00
CA PRO A 116 5.61 5.07 -17.15
C PRO A 116 6.26 3.75 -17.61
N ALA A 117 5.90 2.66 -16.94
CA ALA A 117 6.40 1.32 -17.20
C ALA A 117 5.23 0.37 -17.47
N ASN A 118 5.49 -0.69 -18.25
CA ASN A 118 4.55 -1.78 -18.46
C ASN A 118 5.05 -3.13 -17.91
N LEU A 119 6.24 -3.12 -17.29
CA LEU A 119 6.81 -4.23 -16.55
C LEU A 119 7.47 -3.70 -15.26
N LEU A 120 7.04 -4.21 -14.10
CA LEU A 120 7.63 -3.91 -12.80
C LEU A 120 8.52 -5.04 -12.33
N PHE A 121 9.69 -4.71 -11.78
CA PHE A 121 10.55 -5.60 -11.03
C PHE A 121 10.55 -5.18 -9.57
N LEU A 122 10.17 -6.09 -8.67
CA LEU A 122 10.13 -5.84 -7.22
C LEU A 122 11.00 -6.88 -6.49
N ASP A 123 12.02 -6.42 -5.76
CA ASP A 123 12.87 -7.29 -4.94
C ASP A 123 12.61 -7.03 -3.46
N GLU A 124 11.91 -7.97 -2.81
CA GLU A 124 11.51 -7.92 -1.40
C GLU A 124 10.84 -6.58 -1.01
N PRO A 125 9.76 -6.18 -1.71
CA PRO A 125 9.18 -4.84 -1.55
C PRO A 125 8.50 -4.63 -0.17
N THR A 126 8.31 -5.69 0.59
CA THR A 126 7.69 -5.66 1.94
C THR A 126 8.69 -5.44 3.06
N ASN A 127 9.99 -5.48 2.78
CA ASN A 127 11.00 -5.25 3.81
C ASN A 127 10.87 -3.84 4.38
N HIS A 128 10.83 -3.75 5.70
CA HIS A 128 10.68 -2.51 6.47
C HIS A 128 9.32 -1.80 6.34
N LEU A 129 8.30 -2.46 5.76
CA LEU A 129 6.93 -1.96 5.72
C LEU A 129 6.11 -2.54 6.88
N ASP A 130 5.25 -1.71 7.47
CA ASP A 130 4.18 -2.14 8.37
C ASP A 130 3.01 -2.76 7.58
N MET A 131 2.06 -3.38 8.27
CA MET A 131 0.92 -4.07 7.64
C MET A 131 0.10 -3.14 6.75
N GLN A 132 -0.20 -1.91 7.21
CA GLN A 132 -0.97 -0.95 6.43
C GLN A 132 -0.24 -0.53 5.14
N SER A 133 1.08 -0.38 5.21
CA SER A 133 1.92 -0.07 4.04
C SER A 133 1.98 -1.24 3.06
N ILE A 134 1.96 -2.49 3.56
CA ILE A 134 1.92 -3.69 2.71
C ILE A 134 0.58 -3.78 1.97
N ASP A 135 -0.53 -3.47 2.63
CA ASP A 135 -1.86 -3.44 1.99
C ASP A 135 -1.94 -2.33 0.93
N ALA A 136 -1.45 -1.12 1.24
CA ALA A 136 -1.39 -0.02 0.28
C ALA A 136 -0.52 -0.37 -0.94
N LEU A 137 0.61 -1.06 -0.72
CA LEU A 137 1.45 -1.60 -1.80
C LEU A 137 0.67 -2.61 -2.66
N ALA A 138 -0.01 -3.55 -2.02
CA ALA A 138 -0.78 -4.57 -2.72
C ALA A 138 -1.90 -3.95 -3.56
N ASP A 139 -2.63 -2.95 -3.01
CA ASP A 139 -3.66 -2.19 -3.74
C ASP A 139 -3.09 -1.43 -4.94
N ALA A 140 -1.92 -0.83 -4.77
CA ALA A 140 -1.25 -0.09 -5.83
C ALA A 140 -0.78 -1.02 -6.96
N ILE A 141 -0.24 -2.20 -6.62
CA ILE A 141 0.15 -3.22 -7.61
C ILE A 141 -1.09 -3.81 -8.30
N ASP A 142 -2.19 -4.01 -7.59
CA ASP A 142 -3.45 -4.49 -8.20
C ASP A 142 -4.00 -3.50 -9.23
N ALA A 143 -3.86 -2.21 -8.99
CA ALA A 143 -4.25 -1.15 -9.92
C ALA A 143 -3.29 -1.01 -11.13
N PHE A 144 -2.11 -1.61 -11.07
CA PHE A 144 -1.15 -1.57 -12.16
C PHE A 144 -1.55 -2.52 -13.29
N GLU A 145 -1.76 -1.99 -14.50
CA GLU A 145 -2.22 -2.76 -15.66
C GLU A 145 -1.10 -3.50 -16.40
N GLY A 146 0.15 -3.30 -16.01
CA GLY A 146 1.32 -3.94 -16.59
C GLY A 146 1.61 -5.33 -16.01
N SER A 147 2.73 -5.88 -16.42
CA SER A 147 3.27 -7.15 -15.92
C SER A 147 4.14 -6.92 -14.70
N LEU A 148 4.24 -7.93 -13.84
CA LEU A 148 5.03 -7.89 -12.61
C LEU A 148 5.95 -9.10 -12.52
N ILE A 149 7.22 -8.87 -12.16
CA ILE A 149 8.13 -9.92 -11.67
C ILE A 149 8.57 -9.52 -10.27
N MET A 150 8.27 -10.35 -9.27
CA MET A 150 8.61 -10.04 -7.89
C MET A 150 9.36 -11.17 -7.20
N VAL A 151 10.30 -10.81 -6.36
CA VAL A 151 10.86 -11.67 -5.31
C VAL A 151 10.21 -11.27 -4.00
N THR A 152 9.57 -12.19 -3.30
CA THR A 152 8.98 -11.90 -1.98
C THR A 152 8.84 -13.15 -1.14
N HIS A 153 8.88 -12.96 0.18
CA HIS A 153 8.54 -13.96 1.19
C HIS A 153 7.15 -13.73 1.80
N SER A 154 6.45 -12.67 1.42
CA SER A 154 5.11 -12.37 1.93
C SER A 154 4.07 -13.27 1.26
N GLU A 155 3.55 -14.25 2.03
CA GLU A 155 2.47 -15.13 1.55
C GLU A 155 1.23 -14.35 1.11
N MET A 156 0.93 -13.25 1.78
CA MET A 156 -0.18 -12.38 1.42
C MET A 156 -0.02 -11.82 0.00
N LEU A 157 1.16 -11.29 -0.35
CA LEU A 157 1.43 -10.82 -1.71
C LEU A 157 1.42 -11.95 -2.73
N LEU A 158 1.99 -13.12 -2.37
CA LEU A 158 2.00 -14.30 -3.25
C LEU A 158 0.60 -14.77 -3.59
N ARG A 159 -0.28 -14.90 -2.58
CA ARG A 159 -1.68 -15.33 -2.75
C ARG A 159 -2.50 -14.31 -3.54
N ARG A 160 -2.26 -13.04 -3.30
CA ARG A 160 -3.02 -11.95 -3.90
C ARG A 160 -2.61 -11.67 -5.34
N LEU A 161 -1.31 -11.71 -5.63
CA LEU A 161 -0.76 -11.16 -6.86
C LEU A 161 -0.23 -12.21 -7.85
N ALA A 162 0.31 -13.35 -7.39
CA ALA A 162 1.02 -14.26 -8.27
C ALA A 162 0.09 -15.11 -9.16
N ASP A 163 0.31 -15.06 -10.47
CA ASP A 163 -0.34 -15.90 -11.48
C ASP A 163 0.56 -17.07 -11.93
N ALA A 164 1.89 -16.95 -11.71
CA ALA A 164 2.89 -17.95 -12.00
C ALA A 164 4.08 -17.82 -11.03
N LEU A 165 4.85 -18.89 -10.88
CA LEU A 165 5.96 -18.95 -9.94
C LEU A 165 7.25 -19.43 -10.64
N ILE A 166 8.39 -18.91 -10.20
CA ILE A 166 9.69 -19.55 -10.35
C ILE A 166 10.14 -20.03 -8.98
N ILE A 167 10.27 -21.35 -8.83
CA ILE A 167 10.51 -22.00 -7.55
C ILE A 167 11.96 -22.42 -7.48
N PHE A 168 12.74 -21.84 -6.57
CA PHE A 168 14.10 -22.23 -6.29
C PHE A 168 14.14 -23.36 -5.26
N HIS A 169 14.58 -24.53 -5.67
CA HIS A 169 14.76 -25.71 -4.83
C HIS A 169 16.21 -26.26 -4.88
N LYS A 170 16.50 -27.42 -4.28
CA LYS A 170 17.84 -28.01 -4.25
C LYS A 170 18.36 -28.41 -5.63
N GLY A 171 17.47 -28.72 -6.57
CA GLY A 171 17.79 -29.17 -7.92
C GLY A 171 17.90 -28.05 -8.97
N GLY A 172 17.64 -26.79 -8.61
CA GLY A 172 17.65 -25.66 -9.53
C GLY A 172 16.43 -24.76 -9.40
N ALA A 173 16.05 -24.11 -10.48
CA ALA A 173 14.84 -23.27 -10.56
C ALA A 173 13.85 -23.91 -11.55
N GLU A 174 12.58 -23.98 -11.18
CA GLU A 174 11.50 -24.54 -11.98
C GLU A 174 10.41 -23.49 -12.19
N TYR A 175 9.87 -23.42 -13.40
CA TYR A 175 8.72 -22.59 -13.71
C TYR A 175 7.43 -23.36 -13.46
N PHE A 176 6.53 -22.77 -12.68
CA PHE A 176 5.23 -23.32 -12.36
C PHE A 176 4.14 -22.35 -12.83
N GLU A 177 3.27 -22.80 -13.72
CA GLU A 177 2.10 -22.04 -14.14
C GLU A 177 0.93 -22.32 -13.22
N GLY A 178 0.58 -21.35 -12.40
CA GLY A 178 -0.47 -21.43 -11.38
C GLY A 178 -0.19 -20.50 -10.22
N THR A 179 -1.18 -20.41 -9.35
CA THR A 179 -1.13 -19.57 -8.16
C THR A 179 -0.26 -20.19 -7.07
N TYR A 180 0.04 -19.37 -6.05
CA TYR A 180 0.78 -19.85 -4.87
C TYR A 180 0.03 -20.97 -4.13
N ASP A 181 -1.31 -20.91 -4.05
CA ASP A 181 -2.12 -21.96 -3.43
C ASP A 181 -2.08 -23.27 -4.22
N GLU A 182 -2.14 -23.17 -5.55
CA GLU A 182 -1.99 -24.36 -6.41
C GLU A 182 -0.61 -25.01 -6.29
N PHE A 183 0.43 -24.18 -6.09
CA PHE A 183 1.78 -24.70 -5.81
C PHE A 183 1.80 -25.45 -4.47
N LEU A 184 1.24 -24.86 -3.40
CA LEU A 184 1.18 -25.50 -2.09
C LEU A 184 0.39 -26.82 -2.10
N GLU A 185 -0.67 -26.91 -2.92
CA GLU A 185 -1.48 -28.12 -3.06
C GLU A 185 -0.77 -29.22 -3.88
N LYS A 186 -0.09 -28.85 -4.98
CA LYS A 186 0.46 -29.81 -5.95
C LYS A 186 1.88 -30.25 -5.62
N ILE A 187 2.71 -29.32 -5.18
CA ILE A 187 4.15 -29.55 -4.96
C ILE A 187 4.47 -29.35 -3.46
N GLY A 188 4.05 -28.21 -2.88
CA GLY A 188 4.40 -27.81 -1.53
C GLY A 188 5.89 -27.50 -1.35
N TRP A 189 6.24 -26.98 -0.20
CA TRP A 189 7.64 -26.89 0.20
C TRP A 189 8.13 -28.28 0.60
N GLU A 190 9.29 -28.72 0.08
CA GLU A 190 9.98 -29.92 0.57
C GLU A 190 10.29 -29.75 2.07
N GLU A 191 9.36 -30.14 2.95
CA GLU A 191 9.66 -30.29 4.37
C GLU A 191 10.38 -31.62 4.58
N GLU A 192 11.44 -31.58 5.35
CA GLU A 192 12.10 -32.78 5.87
C GLU A 192 11.11 -33.47 6.82
N GLY A 193 10.27 -34.35 6.28
CA GLY A 193 9.45 -35.30 7.03
C GLY A 193 8.05 -34.84 7.45
N GLY A 194 7.09 -34.82 6.55
CA GLY A 194 5.68 -34.57 6.86
C GLY A 194 4.70 -35.32 5.94
N ALA A 195 3.71 -36.01 6.53
CA ALA A 195 2.71 -36.80 5.85
C ALA A 195 1.70 -35.96 5.02
N PRO A 196 1.06 -36.51 3.98
CA PRO A 196 0.18 -35.77 3.09
C PRO A 196 -1.11 -35.32 3.77
N LYS A 197 -1.39 -34.01 3.74
CA LYS A 197 -2.65 -33.43 4.24
C LYS A 197 -3.83 -33.71 3.31
N LYS A 198 -4.98 -34.03 3.89
CA LYS A 198 -6.24 -34.40 3.21
C LYS A 198 -6.79 -33.26 2.34
N LYS A 199 -7.25 -33.61 1.13
CA LYS A 199 -7.86 -32.73 0.14
C LYS A 199 -9.17 -32.14 0.65
N LYS A 200 -9.30 -30.79 0.63
CA LYS A 200 -10.58 -30.05 0.71
C LYS A 200 -11.17 -29.85 -0.70
N PRO A 201 -12.49 -29.64 -0.87
CA PRO A 201 -13.13 -29.54 -2.19
C PRO A 201 -12.70 -28.24 -2.91
N LYS A 202 -12.42 -28.37 -4.21
CA LYS A 202 -11.86 -27.32 -5.09
C LYS A 202 -12.93 -26.30 -5.51
N ILE A 203 -12.76 -25.04 -5.12
CA ILE A 203 -13.39 -23.92 -5.81
C ILE A 203 -12.44 -23.49 -6.95
N ASN A 204 -12.95 -23.32 -8.16
CA ASN A 204 -12.17 -22.94 -9.34
C ASN A 204 -11.57 -21.53 -9.15
N HIS A 205 -10.30 -21.32 -9.46
CA HIS A 205 -9.57 -20.06 -9.27
C HIS A 205 -10.32 -18.84 -9.86
N LYS A 206 -10.98 -19.00 -11.02
CA LYS A 206 -11.82 -17.95 -11.61
C LYS A 206 -13.01 -17.58 -10.73
N GLU A 207 -13.62 -18.55 -10.08
CA GLU A 207 -14.74 -18.35 -9.14
C GLU A 207 -14.26 -17.75 -7.84
N ARG A 208 -13.10 -18.17 -7.32
CA ARG A 208 -12.46 -17.58 -6.13
C ARG A 208 -12.13 -16.10 -6.35
N LYS A 209 -11.48 -15.75 -7.47
CA LYS A 209 -11.19 -14.36 -7.83
C LYS A 209 -12.47 -13.51 -8.00
N LYS A 210 -13.55 -14.11 -8.56
CA LYS A 210 -14.84 -13.44 -8.69
C LYS A 210 -15.51 -13.22 -7.33
N LEU A 211 -15.46 -14.22 -6.44
CA LEU A 211 -15.98 -14.13 -5.07
C LEU A 211 -15.23 -13.08 -4.26
N ARG A 212 -13.89 -13.10 -4.29
CA ARG A 212 -13.07 -12.07 -3.61
C ARG A 212 -13.40 -10.66 -4.09
N LYS A 213 -13.51 -10.47 -5.41
CA LYS A 213 -13.85 -9.17 -5.97
C LYS A 213 -15.24 -8.70 -5.51
N ALA A 214 -16.23 -9.60 -5.47
CA ALA A 214 -17.56 -9.29 -4.97
C ALA A 214 -17.55 -8.91 -3.50
N VAL A 215 -16.86 -9.68 -2.64
CA VAL A 215 -16.72 -9.41 -1.21
C VAL A 215 -15.98 -8.11 -0.94
N THR A 216 -14.91 -7.84 -1.68
CA THR A 216 -14.17 -6.57 -1.58
C THR A 216 -15.02 -5.38 -2.02
N GLN A 217 -15.81 -5.55 -3.08
CA GLN A 217 -16.70 -4.49 -3.56
C GLN A 217 -17.81 -4.20 -2.55
N GLU A 218 -18.42 -5.24 -1.98
CA GLU A 218 -19.45 -5.13 -0.94
C GLU A 218 -18.88 -4.45 0.33
N ARG A 219 -17.70 -4.86 0.80
CA ARG A 219 -16.98 -4.18 1.88
C ARG A 219 -16.83 -2.69 1.61
N ASN A 220 -16.31 -2.34 0.43
CA ASN A 220 -16.08 -0.94 0.09
C ASN A 220 -17.37 -0.12 0.00
N GLU A 221 -18.47 -0.71 -0.48
CA GLU A 221 -19.78 -0.04 -0.48
C GLU A 221 -20.29 0.22 0.95
N LEU A 222 -20.15 -0.75 1.83
CA LEU A 222 -20.57 -0.62 3.24
C LEU A 222 -19.71 0.39 4.01
N ARG A 223 -18.42 0.51 3.70
CA ARG A 223 -17.51 1.47 4.31
C ARG A 223 -17.74 2.91 3.85
N LYS A 224 -18.25 3.13 2.63
CA LYS A 224 -18.42 4.47 2.06
C LYS A 224 -19.09 5.51 2.96
N PRO A 225 -20.21 5.22 3.66
CA PRO A 225 -20.82 6.20 4.54
C PRO A 225 -19.91 6.57 5.71
N TYR A 226 -19.23 5.60 6.31
CA TYR A 226 -18.38 5.81 7.49
C TYR A 226 -17.08 6.52 7.11
N THR A 227 -16.42 6.14 6.02
CA THR A 227 -15.23 6.84 5.52
C THR A 227 -15.52 8.28 5.12
N LYS A 228 -16.75 8.59 4.64
CA LYS A 228 -17.17 9.97 4.39
C LYS A 228 -17.41 10.73 5.69
N GLU A 229 -18.03 10.09 6.68
CA GLU A 229 -18.29 10.69 7.98
C GLU A 229 -16.99 10.96 8.74
N ILE A 230 -16.05 10.00 8.72
CA ILE A 230 -14.71 10.16 9.30
C ILE A 230 -14.05 11.41 8.70
N LYS A 231 -13.97 11.47 7.37
CA LYS A 231 -13.35 12.60 6.67
C LYS A 231 -14.05 13.92 6.97
N PHE A 232 -15.39 13.94 7.03
CA PHE A 232 -16.14 15.12 7.39
C PHE A 232 -15.84 15.58 8.82
N CYS A 233 -15.79 14.64 9.79
CA CYS A 233 -15.47 14.96 11.16
C CYS A 233 -14.04 15.49 11.30
N GLU A 234 -13.06 14.86 10.64
CA GLU A 234 -11.66 15.32 10.65
C GLU A 234 -11.52 16.75 10.10
N GLU A 235 -12.09 17.04 8.93
CA GLU A 235 -12.07 18.38 8.33
C GLU A 235 -12.78 19.42 9.22
N LYS A 236 -13.90 19.04 9.87
CA LYS A 236 -14.66 19.93 10.73
C LYS A 236 -13.98 20.16 12.08
N ILE A 237 -13.35 19.17 12.66
CA ILE A 237 -12.56 19.30 13.89
C ILE A 237 -11.45 20.33 13.67
N GLU A 238 -10.71 20.22 12.55
CA GLU A 238 -9.64 21.18 12.23
C GLU A 238 -10.15 22.63 12.13
N GLU A 239 -11.30 22.83 11.46
CA GLU A 239 -11.94 24.16 11.38
C GLU A 239 -12.34 24.70 12.76
N VAL A 240 -13.03 23.88 13.57
CA VAL A 240 -13.58 24.31 14.85
C VAL A 240 -12.48 24.46 15.91
N GLU A 241 -11.42 23.66 15.89
CA GLU A 241 -10.24 23.84 16.73
C GLU A 241 -9.52 25.16 16.42
N ALA A 242 -9.39 25.54 15.15
CA ALA A 242 -8.84 26.84 14.78
C ALA A 242 -9.70 28.00 15.28
N GLU A 243 -11.06 27.87 15.25
CA GLU A 243 -11.98 28.85 15.83
C GLU A 243 -11.82 28.92 17.35
N LEU A 244 -11.69 27.77 18.00
CA LEU A 244 -11.48 27.68 19.47
C LEU A 244 -10.18 28.38 19.88
N GLU A 245 -9.12 28.18 19.15
CA GLU A 245 -7.82 28.83 19.39
C GLU A 245 -7.93 30.35 19.23
N ALA A 246 -8.60 30.82 18.17
CA ALA A 246 -8.82 32.25 17.95
C ALA A 246 -9.66 32.92 19.11
N LYS A 247 -10.75 32.26 19.53
CA LYS A 247 -11.58 32.74 20.65
C LYS A 247 -10.82 32.70 21.97
N ASN A 248 -10.01 31.72 22.24
CA ASN A 248 -9.14 31.66 23.41
C ASN A 248 -8.12 32.80 23.43
N ALA A 249 -7.54 33.15 22.29
CA ALA A 249 -6.64 34.31 22.19
C ALA A 249 -7.35 35.65 22.42
N GLU A 250 -8.61 35.79 21.99
CA GLU A 250 -9.44 36.94 22.26
C GLU A 250 -9.82 37.05 23.76
N LEU A 251 -10.14 35.92 24.36
CA LEU A 251 -10.46 35.84 25.79
C LEU A 251 -9.25 36.25 26.67
N GLU A 252 -8.05 35.82 26.29
CA GLU A 252 -6.81 36.19 26.94
C GLU A 252 -6.56 37.71 26.84
N LYS A 253 -6.79 38.33 25.69
CA LYS A 253 -6.69 39.79 25.50
C LYS A 253 -7.70 40.53 26.34
N ALA A 254 -8.99 40.09 26.38
CA ALA A 254 -10.02 40.69 27.22
C ALA A 254 -9.68 40.59 28.69
N SER A 255 -9.13 39.47 29.13
CA SER A 255 -8.64 39.26 30.51
C SER A 255 -7.52 40.23 30.87
N ASN A 256 -6.56 40.44 29.99
CA ASN A 256 -5.46 41.38 30.19
C ASN A 256 -5.92 42.85 30.26
N LEU A 257 -7.03 43.18 29.59
CA LEU A 257 -7.66 44.51 29.61
C LEU A 257 -8.61 44.71 30.77
N GLY A 258 -8.99 43.65 31.51
CA GLY A 258 -9.91 43.69 32.63
C GLY A 258 -11.37 43.94 32.23
N ASP A 259 -11.76 43.63 30.99
CA ASP A 259 -13.12 43.77 30.48
C ASP A 259 -14.02 42.59 30.89
N ASN A 260 -14.63 42.68 32.06
CA ASN A 260 -15.44 41.61 32.61
C ASN A 260 -16.66 41.24 31.75
N SER A 261 -17.20 42.17 30.94
CA SER A 261 -18.32 41.90 30.05
C SER A 261 -17.90 41.05 28.89
N ALA A 262 -16.78 41.43 28.22
CA ALA A 262 -16.21 40.68 27.13
C ALA A 262 -15.73 39.28 27.59
N ILE A 263 -15.15 39.16 28.79
CA ILE A 263 -14.73 37.88 29.37
C ILE A 263 -15.92 36.93 29.53
N MET A 264 -17.06 37.38 30.05
CA MET A 264 -18.23 36.53 30.20
C MET A 264 -18.82 36.06 28.87
N GLU A 265 -18.87 36.93 27.87
CA GLU A 265 -19.41 36.62 26.56
C GLU A 265 -18.49 35.63 25.82
N LEU A 266 -17.19 35.92 25.76
CA LEU A 266 -16.18 35.03 25.13
C LEU A 266 -16.05 33.67 25.83
N SER A 267 -16.12 33.62 27.16
CA SER A 267 -16.13 32.36 27.91
C SER A 267 -17.33 31.47 27.55
N ARG A 268 -18.50 32.08 27.33
CA ARG A 268 -19.67 31.33 26.88
C ARG A 268 -19.50 30.81 25.45
N GLU A 269 -18.95 31.62 24.57
CA GLU A 269 -18.69 31.21 23.18
C GLU A 269 -17.63 30.08 23.10
N VAL A 270 -16.52 30.19 23.83
CA VAL A 270 -15.53 29.14 23.98
C VAL A 270 -16.15 27.83 24.45
N GLY A 271 -17.05 27.90 25.47
CA GLY A 271 -17.76 26.72 25.95
C GLY A 271 -18.68 26.08 24.93
N LEU A 272 -19.33 26.86 24.04
CA LEU A 272 -20.15 26.31 22.94
C LEU A 272 -19.30 25.66 21.88
N VAL A 273 -18.20 26.31 21.47
CA VAL A 273 -17.26 25.76 20.47
C VAL A 273 -16.61 24.49 20.99
N GLN A 274 -16.22 24.43 22.27
CA GLN A 274 -15.69 23.21 22.89
C GLN A 274 -16.70 22.06 22.85
N GLN A 275 -17.98 22.32 23.13
CA GLN A 275 -19.02 21.28 23.02
C GLN A 275 -19.20 20.79 21.59
N GLU A 276 -19.00 21.65 20.58
CA GLU A 276 -19.05 21.23 19.17
C GLU A 276 -17.87 20.35 18.84
N VAL A 277 -16.67 20.67 19.29
CA VAL A 277 -15.47 19.83 19.15
C VAL A 277 -15.70 18.45 19.78
N ASP A 278 -16.19 18.41 21.04
CA ASP A 278 -16.44 17.16 21.76
C ASP A 278 -17.46 16.28 21.00
N ALA A 279 -18.54 16.88 20.50
CA ALA A 279 -19.54 16.16 19.71
C ALA A 279 -19.01 15.62 18.37
N LEU A 280 -18.08 16.34 17.74
CA LEU A 280 -17.42 15.87 16.52
C LEU A 280 -16.49 14.69 16.81
N PHE A 281 -15.76 14.72 17.93
CA PHE A 281 -14.93 13.59 18.35
C PHE A 281 -15.75 12.33 18.65
N GLU A 282 -16.89 12.46 19.35
CA GLU A 282 -17.80 11.31 19.58
C GLU A 282 -18.30 10.72 18.25
N ARG A 283 -18.67 11.56 17.29
CA ARG A 283 -19.10 11.09 15.95
C ARG A 283 -17.97 10.42 15.19
N LEU A 284 -16.74 10.95 15.27
CA LEU A 284 -15.55 10.39 14.67
C LEU A 284 -15.25 9.00 15.25
N GLU A 285 -15.31 8.86 16.57
CA GLU A 285 -15.07 7.59 17.26
C GLU A 285 -16.09 6.53 16.83
N VAL A 286 -17.38 6.84 16.85
CA VAL A 286 -18.45 5.92 16.41
C VAL A 286 -18.29 5.53 14.94
N ALA A 287 -17.92 6.46 14.07
CA ALA A 287 -17.73 6.18 12.66
C ALA A 287 -16.49 5.28 12.43
N THR A 288 -15.43 5.50 13.18
CA THR A 288 -14.19 4.71 13.11
C THR A 288 -14.42 3.29 13.62
N GLU A 289 -15.10 3.13 14.78
CA GLU A 289 -15.46 1.79 15.30
C GLU A 289 -16.28 0.98 14.28
N LYS A 290 -17.25 1.64 13.62
CA LYS A 290 -18.08 0.97 12.61
C LYS A 290 -17.31 0.60 11.35
N ASP A 291 -16.38 1.44 10.91
CA ASP A 291 -15.51 1.14 9.78
C ASP A 291 -14.58 -0.04 10.10
N ASP A 292 -14.00 -0.07 11.29
CA ASP A 292 -13.14 -1.15 11.78
C ASP A 292 -13.90 -2.48 11.97
N GLU A 293 -15.15 -2.45 12.48
CA GLU A 293 -16.01 -3.64 12.56
C GLU A 293 -16.25 -4.24 11.17
N ILE A 294 -16.55 -3.40 10.16
CA ILE A 294 -16.76 -3.87 8.79
C ILE A 294 -15.47 -4.44 8.21
N VAL A 295 -14.33 -3.80 8.44
CA VAL A 295 -13.03 -4.32 7.98
C VAL A 295 -12.78 -5.68 8.55
N ALA A 296 -12.90 -5.86 9.88
CA ALA A 296 -12.65 -7.12 10.56
C ALA A 296 -13.61 -8.24 10.10
N GLU A 297 -14.91 -7.95 9.93
CA GLU A 297 -15.89 -8.92 9.45
C GLU A 297 -15.55 -9.42 8.03
N TYR A 298 -15.17 -8.50 7.15
CA TYR A 298 -14.87 -8.84 5.77
C TYR A 298 -13.49 -9.44 5.55
N GLU A 299 -12.53 -9.20 6.44
CA GLU A 299 -11.27 -9.95 6.49
C GLU A 299 -11.52 -11.42 6.80
N LEU A 300 -12.36 -11.72 7.78
CA LEU A 300 -12.76 -13.11 8.08
C LEU A 300 -13.44 -13.79 6.87
N LYS A 301 -14.32 -13.08 6.15
CA LYS A 301 -14.96 -13.62 4.93
C LYS A 301 -13.95 -13.86 3.80
N LEU A 302 -12.94 -13.01 3.67
CA LEU A 302 -11.87 -13.18 2.69
C LEU A 302 -10.97 -14.36 3.06
N ASP A 303 -10.65 -14.52 4.33
CA ASP A 303 -9.89 -15.68 4.84
C ASP A 303 -10.63 -17.00 4.64
N GLU A 304 -11.97 -17.02 4.82
CA GLU A 304 -12.81 -18.20 4.54
C GLU A 304 -12.80 -18.56 3.04
N ILE A 305 -12.77 -17.58 2.15
CA ILE A 305 -12.66 -17.81 0.70
C ILE A 305 -11.25 -18.33 0.34
N ASP A 306 -10.24 -17.94 1.12
CA ASP A 306 -8.86 -18.32 0.91
C ASP A 306 -8.48 -19.66 1.60
N ALA A 307 -9.27 -20.10 2.59
CA ALA A 307 -9.11 -21.38 3.29
C ALA A 307 -9.67 -22.58 2.50
#